data_53aeef37e6abb7f23ba3a61f91e585db
#
_entry.id   53aeef37e6abb7f23ba3a61f91e585db
#
_cell.length_a   1.000
_cell.length_b   1.000
_cell.length_c   1.000
_cell.angle_alpha   90.00
_cell.angle_beta   90.00
_cell.angle_gamma   90.00
#
_symmetry.space_group_name_H-M   'P 1'
#
loop_
_entity.id
_entity.type
_entity.pdbx_description
1 polymer ?
#
loop_
_entity_poly.entity_id
_entity_poly.type
_entity_poly.pdbx_seq_one_letter_code
_entity_poly.pdbx_strand_id
1 'polypeptide(L)'
;EGGQTITLPSPWDQPVKLIREGGVITLNVAEQHFDRRADQRGFLVVPMQGVGESAGGCVEDDGETEAWRRGEQGRWSVRAVSDAQAITLHVSREGKMPTPADTVEIHLPAGDARPVQTPHARVLDTVVAGGWRRLTLQLPA
;
A
#
# COMPACT_ATOMS: atom_id res chain seq x y z
N GLU A 1 22.52 1.84 -2.90
CA GLU A 1 23.59 0.87 -3.25
C GLU A 1 23.93 0.06 -2.01
N GLY A 2 24.20 -1.24 -2.18
CA GLY A 2 24.66 -2.09 -1.09
C GLY A 2 26.16 -1.88 -0.80
N GLY A 3 26.66 -2.54 0.26
CA GLY A 3 28.10 -2.55 0.60
C GLY A 3 28.59 -1.27 1.29
N GLN A 4 27.69 -0.47 1.85
CA GLN A 4 28.04 0.74 2.61
C GLN A 4 27.48 0.69 4.03
N THR A 5 28.14 1.39 4.95
CA THR A 5 27.64 1.60 6.31
C THR A 5 26.92 2.97 6.34
N ILE A 6 25.69 2.96 6.85
CA ILE A 6 24.89 4.17 7.06
C ILE A 6 24.52 4.30 8.53
N THR A 7 24.41 5.53 9.01
CA THR A 7 23.91 5.82 10.36
C THR A 7 22.56 6.50 10.22
N LEU A 8 21.56 5.92 10.86
CA LEU A 8 20.18 6.42 10.85
C LEU A 8 19.76 6.77 12.29
N PRO A 9 19.00 7.87 12.49
CA PRO A 9 18.37 8.13 13.77
C PRO A 9 17.38 7.02 14.07
N SER A 10 17.42 6.48 15.27
CA SER A 10 16.50 5.45 15.73
C SER A 10 15.99 5.84 17.13
N PRO A 11 15.01 6.77 17.22
CA PRO A 11 14.30 7.01 18.47
C PRO A 11 13.67 5.71 18.98
N TRP A 12 13.56 5.56 20.30
CA TRP A 12 13.10 4.32 20.92
C TRP A 12 11.65 3.92 20.52
N ASP A 13 10.85 4.91 20.13
CA ASP A 13 9.44 4.78 19.72
C ASP A 13 9.26 4.68 18.19
N GLN A 14 10.34 4.79 17.41
CA GLN A 14 10.30 4.77 15.94
C GLN A 14 11.35 3.82 15.38
N PRO A 15 10.99 2.55 15.16
CA PRO A 15 11.92 1.59 14.59
C PRO A 15 12.34 2.00 13.18
N VAL A 16 13.62 1.84 12.88
CA VAL A 16 14.15 2.06 11.53
C VAL A 16 13.52 1.07 10.56
N LYS A 17 12.93 1.58 9.49
CA LYS A 17 12.37 0.79 8.39
C LYS A 17 13.15 1.07 7.12
N LEU A 18 13.75 0.05 6.56
CA LEU A 18 14.42 0.11 5.27
C LEU A 18 13.58 -0.64 4.23
N ILE A 19 13.10 0.09 3.24
CA ILE A 19 12.31 -0.47 2.17
C ILE A 19 13.06 -0.23 0.87
N ARG A 20 13.32 -1.31 0.16
CA ARG A 20 14.01 -1.20 -1.12
C ARG A 20 13.09 -0.62 -2.19
N GLU A 21 13.68 -0.03 -3.19
CA GLU A 21 13.02 0.35 -4.44
C GLU A 21 12.28 -0.87 -5.05
N GLY A 22 11.08 -0.66 -5.54
CA GLY A 22 10.19 -1.72 -6.02
C GLY A 22 9.40 -2.43 -4.91
N GLY A 23 9.60 -2.06 -3.64
CA GLY A 23 8.90 -2.68 -2.50
C GLY A 23 7.45 -2.23 -2.37
N VAL A 24 6.58 -3.17 -2.03
CA VAL A 24 5.19 -2.93 -1.61
C VAL A 24 4.96 -3.63 -0.29
N ILE A 25 4.46 -2.88 0.70
CA ILE A 25 4.21 -3.38 2.06
C ILE A 25 2.77 -3.08 2.44
N THR A 26 2.05 -4.07 2.95
CA THR A 26 0.73 -3.88 3.54
C THR A 26 0.84 -3.11 4.85
N LEU A 27 0.00 -2.10 5.02
CA LEU A 27 -0.09 -1.28 6.21
C LEU A 27 -1.42 -1.49 6.92
N ASN A 28 -1.39 -1.40 8.23
CA ASN A 28 -2.57 -1.18 9.03
C ASN A 28 -2.71 0.34 9.27
N VAL A 29 -3.68 0.97 8.61
CA VAL A 29 -3.78 2.44 8.56
C VAL A 29 -4.71 3.04 9.62
N ALA A 30 -5.53 2.20 10.26
CA ALA A 30 -6.59 2.69 11.13
C ALA A 30 -6.58 2.10 12.56
N GLU A 31 -5.71 1.15 12.86
CA GLU A 31 -5.72 0.51 14.17
C GLU A 31 -4.81 1.20 15.18
N GLN A 32 -5.44 1.73 16.19
CA GLN A 32 -4.79 1.98 17.48
C GLN A 32 -5.07 0.86 18.50
N HIS A 33 -6.04 -0.04 18.20
CA HIS A 33 -6.46 -1.15 19.06
C HIS A 33 -6.74 -2.40 18.22
N PHE A 34 -6.26 -3.55 18.67
CA PHE A 34 -6.42 -4.83 17.99
C PHE A 34 -7.88 -5.33 17.89
N ASP A 35 -8.79 -4.75 18.67
CA ASP A 35 -10.21 -5.16 18.75
C ASP A 35 -11.10 -4.47 17.70
N ARG A 36 -10.55 -3.57 16.89
CA ARG A 36 -11.31 -2.86 15.85
C ARG A 36 -10.83 -3.28 14.48
N ARG A 37 -11.74 -3.85 13.69
CA ARG A 37 -11.51 -4.00 12.25
C ARG A 37 -11.46 -2.60 11.64
N ALA A 38 -10.34 -2.27 11.05
CA ALA A 38 -10.24 -1.08 10.24
C ALA A 38 -11.00 -1.31 8.93
N ASP A 39 -11.87 -0.39 8.58
CA ASP A 39 -12.60 -0.42 7.31
C ASP A 39 -11.72 0.00 6.13
N GLN A 40 -10.47 0.36 6.39
CA GLN A 40 -9.50 0.77 5.38
C GLN A 40 -8.32 -0.18 5.32
N ARG A 41 -7.81 -0.38 4.12
CA ARG A 41 -6.54 -1.06 3.87
C ARG A 41 -5.53 -0.06 3.35
N GLY A 42 -4.27 -0.29 3.65
CA GLY A 42 -3.20 0.58 3.22
C GLY A 42 -2.01 -0.19 2.67
N PHE A 43 -1.32 0.45 1.76
CA PHE A 43 -0.10 -0.07 1.18
C PHE A 43 0.94 1.03 1.08
N LEU A 44 2.15 0.72 1.53
CA LEU A 44 3.31 1.54 1.27
C LEU A 44 3.96 1.02 -0.01
N VAL A 45 4.14 1.90 -0.96
CA VAL A 45 4.72 1.59 -2.28
C VAL A 45 5.94 2.46 -2.49
N VAL A 46 7.08 1.85 -2.75
CA VAL A 46 8.30 2.54 -3.18
C VAL A 46 8.48 2.27 -4.67
N PRO A 47 8.04 3.20 -5.54
CA PRO A 47 8.13 3.00 -6.98
C PRO A 47 9.57 2.90 -7.45
N MET A 48 9.80 2.24 -8.58
CA MET A 48 11.09 2.28 -9.27
C MET A 48 11.41 3.72 -9.68
N GLN A 49 12.66 4.16 -9.52
CA GLN A 49 13.08 5.51 -9.87
C GLN A 49 13.09 5.73 -11.39
N GLY A 50 13.34 4.68 -12.16
CA GLY A 50 13.28 4.69 -13.62
C GLY A 50 12.10 3.90 -14.15
N VAL A 51 12.28 3.32 -15.31
CA VAL A 51 11.31 2.39 -15.92
C VAL A 51 11.31 1.08 -15.12
N GLY A 52 10.16 0.69 -14.62
CA GLY A 52 10.03 -0.55 -13.88
C GLY A 52 8.67 -0.74 -13.23
N GLU A 53 8.58 -1.80 -12.46
CA GLU A 53 7.36 -2.21 -11.77
C GLU A 53 7.63 -2.54 -10.31
N SER A 54 6.75 -2.06 -9.44
CA SER A 54 6.63 -2.46 -8.04
C SER A 54 5.33 -3.23 -7.88
N ALA A 55 5.36 -4.41 -7.30
CA ALA A 55 4.17 -5.23 -7.12
C ALA A 55 4.14 -5.92 -5.76
N GLY A 56 2.95 -6.03 -5.20
CA GLY A 56 2.70 -6.72 -3.94
C GLY A 56 1.22 -6.75 -3.58
N GLY A 57 0.92 -7.17 -2.37
CA GLY A 57 -0.44 -7.26 -1.89
C GLY A 57 -0.55 -8.14 -0.66
N CYS A 58 -1.79 -8.50 -0.30
CA CYS A 58 -2.06 -9.43 0.80
C CYS A 58 -3.28 -10.29 0.51
N VAL A 59 -3.39 -11.34 1.29
CA VAL A 59 -4.58 -12.20 1.34
C VAL A 59 -5.22 -12.00 2.71
N GLU A 60 -6.52 -11.90 2.72
CA GLU A 60 -7.34 -11.75 3.92
C GLU A 60 -8.36 -12.88 4.00
N ASP A 61 -8.63 -13.34 5.20
CA ASP A 61 -9.76 -14.19 5.53
C ASP A 61 -10.56 -13.57 6.70
N ASP A 62 -11.53 -14.27 7.24
CA ASP A 62 -12.34 -13.78 8.35
C ASP A 62 -11.59 -13.79 9.69
N GLY A 63 -10.42 -14.44 9.76
CA GLY A 63 -9.60 -14.55 10.97
C GLY A 63 -10.22 -15.43 12.07
N GLU A 64 -11.36 -16.07 11.82
CA GLU A 64 -12.14 -16.80 12.83
C GLU A 64 -12.40 -18.24 12.42
N THR A 65 -12.67 -18.50 11.15
CA THR A 65 -13.06 -19.82 10.65
C THR A 65 -12.04 -20.38 9.65
N GLU A 66 -12.23 -21.64 9.26
CA GLU A 66 -11.46 -22.27 8.17
C GLU A 66 -12.08 -22.04 6.78
N ALA A 67 -12.89 -21.00 6.62
CA ALA A 67 -13.58 -20.69 5.38
C ALA A 67 -12.60 -20.48 4.20
N TRP A 68 -11.37 -20.00 4.49
CA TRP A 68 -10.30 -19.89 3.51
C TRP A 68 -9.97 -21.21 2.79
N ARG A 69 -10.17 -22.37 3.43
CA ARG A 69 -10.00 -23.70 2.80
C ARG A 69 -11.01 -23.96 1.68
N ARG A 70 -12.11 -23.24 1.67
CA ARG A 70 -13.14 -23.27 0.63
C ARG A 70 -12.99 -22.12 -0.37
N GLY A 71 -11.87 -21.37 -0.29
CA GLY A 71 -11.61 -20.21 -1.13
C GLY A 71 -12.40 -18.96 -0.73
N GLU A 72 -12.94 -18.92 0.49
CA GLU A 72 -13.62 -17.75 1.05
C GLU A 72 -12.59 -16.79 1.64
N GLN A 73 -11.79 -16.20 0.75
CA GLN A 73 -10.74 -15.24 1.07
C GLN A 73 -10.80 -14.06 0.10
N GLY A 74 -10.23 -12.94 0.50
CA GLY A 74 -9.98 -11.76 -0.32
C GLY A 74 -8.50 -11.64 -0.66
N ARG A 75 -8.19 -11.20 -1.87
CA ARG A 75 -6.83 -10.89 -2.30
C ARG A 75 -6.75 -9.44 -2.76
N TRP A 76 -5.90 -8.68 -2.13
CA TRP A 76 -5.51 -7.35 -2.57
C TRP A 76 -4.26 -7.44 -3.43
N SER A 77 -4.26 -6.73 -4.53
CA SER A 77 -3.09 -6.61 -5.40
C SER A 77 -2.82 -5.14 -5.69
N VAL A 78 -1.58 -4.74 -5.53
CA VAL A 78 -1.10 -3.39 -5.82
C VAL A 78 0.07 -3.50 -6.77
N ARG A 79 0.00 -2.77 -7.87
CA ARG A 79 1.05 -2.68 -8.87
C ARG A 79 1.28 -1.23 -9.26
N ALA A 80 2.51 -0.77 -9.18
CA ALA A 80 2.92 0.54 -9.62
C ALA A 80 3.88 0.41 -10.82
N VAL A 81 3.44 0.84 -11.97
CA VAL A 81 4.28 0.93 -13.18
C VAL A 81 4.84 2.34 -13.23
N SER A 82 6.16 2.45 -13.29
CA SER A 82 6.88 3.72 -13.26
C SER A 82 7.70 3.94 -14.50
N ASP A 83 7.84 5.19 -14.88
CA ASP A 83 8.86 5.69 -15.77
C ASP A 83 9.47 6.98 -15.20
N ALA A 84 10.30 7.69 -15.96
CA ALA A 84 10.93 8.92 -15.50
C ALA A 84 9.93 10.07 -15.26
N GLN A 85 8.69 9.97 -15.74
CA GLN A 85 7.74 11.06 -15.82
C GLN A 85 6.49 10.82 -14.95
N ALA A 86 6.07 9.57 -14.73
CA ALA A 86 4.83 9.25 -14.08
C ALA A 86 4.88 7.91 -13.32
N ILE A 87 3.90 7.73 -12.44
CA ILE A 87 3.61 6.48 -11.74
C ILE A 87 2.16 6.10 -12.05
N THR A 88 1.93 4.92 -12.61
CA THR A 88 0.58 4.39 -12.81
C THR A 88 0.29 3.32 -11.77
N LEU A 89 -0.69 3.57 -10.91
CA LEU A 89 -1.12 2.66 -9.86
C LEU A 89 -2.32 1.83 -10.32
N HIS A 90 -2.16 0.53 -10.21
CA HIS A 90 -3.25 -0.45 -10.37
C HIS A 90 -3.50 -1.08 -9.01
N VAL A 91 -4.69 -0.90 -8.48
CA VAL A 91 -5.11 -1.54 -7.24
C VAL A 91 -6.37 -2.34 -7.54
N SER A 92 -6.36 -3.59 -7.16
CA SER A 92 -7.52 -4.47 -7.31
C SER A 92 -7.74 -5.31 -6.07
N ARG A 93 -8.97 -5.73 -5.90
CA ARG A 93 -9.37 -6.72 -4.92
C ARG A 93 -10.21 -7.79 -5.58
N GLU A 94 -9.89 -9.03 -5.30
CA GLU A 94 -10.57 -10.20 -5.82
C GLU A 94 -10.93 -11.15 -4.68
N GLY A 95 -11.88 -12.04 -4.92
CA GLY A 95 -12.24 -13.11 -4.00
C GLY A 95 -13.65 -12.99 -3.45
N LYS A 96 -14.04 -13.98 -2.65
CA LYS A 96 -15.41 -14.14 -2.15
C LYS A 96 -15.65 -13.54 -0.78
N MET A 97 -14.59 -13.19 -0.07
CA MET A 97 -14.73 -12.57 1.25
C MET A 97 -15.35 -11.18 1.10
N PRO A 98 -16.46 -10.87 1.77
CA PRO A 98 -16.97 -9.52 1.82
C PRO A 98 -15.95 -8.58 2.42
N THR A 99 -15.77 -7.40 1.80
CA THR A 99 -14.96 -6.35 2.43
C THR A 99 -15.88 -5.19 2.81
N PRO A 100 -15.74 -4.66 4.00
CA PRO A 100 -16.48 -3.46 4.37
C PRO A 100 -15.97 -2.20 3.66
N ALA A 101 -14.78 -2.28 3.03
CA ALA A 101 -14.09 -1.13 2.49
C ALA A 101 -14.01 -1.18 0.96
N ASP A 102 -14.49 -0.14 0.33
CA ASP A 102 -14.26 0.20 -1.08
C ASP A 102 -13.11 1.21 -1.25
N THR A 103 -12.48 1.62 -0.14
CA THR A 103 -11.39 2.58 -0.10
C THR A 103 -10.08 1.95 0.34
N VAL A 104 -8.99 2.45 -0.21
CA VAL A 104 -7.63 2.02 0.11
C VAL A 104 -6.70 3.22 0.17
N GLU A 105 -5.77 3.22 1.13
CA GLU A 105 -4.70 4.22 1.18
C GLU A 105 -3.42 3.71 0.52
N ILE A 106 -2.83 4.53 -0.33
CA ILE A 106 -1.51 4.28 -0.92
C ILE A 106 -0.55 5.34 -0.41
N HIS A 107 0.51 4.90 0.22
CA HIS A 107 1.58 5.75 0.73
C HIS A 107 2.79 5.67 -0.22
N LEU A 108 3.15 6.79 -0.81
CA LEU A 108 4.33 6.96 -1.68
C LEU A 108 5.35 7.86 -0.97
N PRO A 109 6.66 7.70 -1.20
CA PRO A 109 7.65 8.65 -0.69
C PRO A 109 7.33 10.07 -1.13
N ALA A 110 7.30 11.02 -0.20
CA ALA A 110 6.99 12.42 -0.50
C ALA A 110 8.03 13.09 -1.41
N GLY A 111 9.27 12.59 -1.40
CA GLY A 111 10.34 13.04 -2.28
C GLY A 111 10.14 12.66 -3.75
N ASP A 112 9.24 11.73 -4.03
CA ASP A 112 8.86 11.37 -5.40
C ASP A 112 7.71 12.28 -5.86
N ALA A 113 8.04 13.32 -6.64
CA ALA A 113 7.08 14.31 -7.09
C ALA A 113 6.37 13.94 -8.42
N ARG A 114 6.65 12.76 -8.97
CA ARG A 114 6.01 12.33 -10.22
C ARG A 114 4.49 12.31 -10.07
N PRO A 115 3.74 12.71 -11.12
CA PRO A 115 2.29 12.58 -11.13
C PRO A 115 1.88 11.10 -11.03
N VAL A 116 0.79 10.87 -10.31
CA VAL A 116 0.21 9.53 -10.12
C VAL A 116 -1.06 9.41 -10.92
N GLN A 117 -1.15 8.38 -11.73
CA GLN A 117 -2.32 7.99 -12.50
C GLN A 117 -2.96 6.76 -11.87
N THR A 118 -4.29 6.74 -11.79
CA THR A 118 -5.07 5.65 -11.20
C THR A 118 -6.20 5.26 -12.16
N PRO A 119 -5.90 4.52 -13.26
CA PRO A 119 -6.88 4.33 -14.35
C PRO A 119 -8.14 3.59 -13.94
N HIS A 120 -8.09 2.82 -12.85
CA HIS A 120 -9.21 1.99 -12.37
C HIS A 120 -9.68 2.35 -10.95
N ALA A 121 -9.24 3.48 -10.42
CA ALA A 121 -9.65 3.94 -9.10
C ALA A 121 -9.82 5.46 -9.10
N ARG A 122 -10.74 5.95 -8.29
CA ARG A 122 -10.94 7.39 -8.12
C ARG A 122 -10.11 7.89 -6.94
N VAL A 123 -9.30 8.91 -7.13
CA VAL A 123 -8.64 9.61 -6.03
C VAL A 123 -9.67 10.46 -5.29
N LEU A 124 -9.86 10.17 -4.02
CA LEU A 124 -10.76 10.93 -3.12
C LEU A 124 -10.00 12.05 -2.42
N ASP A 125 -8.77 11.79 -2.01
CA ASP A 125 -7.94 12.73 -1.25
C ASP A 125 -6.46 12.48 -1.49
N THR A 126 -5.65 13.52 -1.27
CA THR A 126 -4.19 13.45 -1.31
C THR A 126 -3.61 14.33 -0.20
N VAL A 127 -2.85 13.73 0.70
CA VAL A 127 -2.20 14.40 1.83
C VAL A 127 -0.70 14.15 1.81
N VAL A 128 0.11 15.19 2.00
CA VAL A 128 1.55 15.06 2.19
C VAL A 128 1.88 15.35 3.64
N ALA A 129 2.35 14.36 4.37
CA ALA A 129 2.72 14.46 5.77
C ALA A 129 3.73 13.37 6.15
N GLY A 130 4.63 13.67 7.09
CA GLY A 130 5.54 12.69 7.68
C GLY A 130 6.48 12.00 6.69
N GLY A 131 6.86 12.67 5.60
CA GLY A 131 7.70 12.09 4.55
C GLY A 131 6.94 11.23 3.54
N TRP A 132 5.61 11.18 3.62
CA TRP A 132 4.75 10.39 2.76
C TRP A 132 3.72 11.24 2.03
N ARG A 133 3.45 10.89 0.79
CA ARG A 133 2.31 11.34 0.00
C ARG A 133 1.26 10.23 0.05
N ARG A 134 0.18 10.45 0.79
CA ARG A 134 -0.92 9.51 0.99
C ARG A 134 -2.04 9.83 0.02
N LEU A 135 -2.44 8.86 -0.76
CA LEU A 135 -3.61 8.94 -1.63
C LEU A 135 -4.69 8.02 -1.06
N THR A 136 -5.89 8.55 -0.90
CA THR A 136 -7.08 7.73 -0.61
C THR A 136 -7.77 7.45 -1.92
N LEU A 137 -7.86 6.18 -2.28
CA LEU A 137 -8.46 5.71 -3.52
C LEU A 137 -9.78 5.00 -3.24
N GLN A 138 -10.78 5.26 -4.06
CA GLN A 138 -12.01 4.47 -4.12
C GLN A 138 -11.91 3.50 -5.29
N LEU A 139 -12.10 2.22 -5.00
CA LEU A 139 -12.16 1.18 -6.02
C LEU A 139 -13.55 1.16 -6.69
N PRO A 140 -13.65 0.72 -7.94
CA PRO A 140 -14.95 0.49 -8.57
C PRO A 140 -15.68 -0.64 -7.84
N ALA A 141 -17.01 -0.54 -7.82
CA ALA A 141 -17.89 -1.56 -7.27
C ALA A 141 -17.80 -2.88 -8.07
#